data_0047b6fe421463e2981397302c5f1ff1
#
_entry.id   0047b6fe421463e2981397302c5f1ff1
#
_cell.length_a   1.000
_cell.length_b   1.000
_cell.length_c   1.000
_cell.angle_alpha   90.00
_cell.angle_beta   90.00
_cell.angle_gamma   90.00
#
_symmetry.space_group_name_H-M   'P 1'
#
loop_
_entity.id
_entity.type
_entity.pdbx_description
1 polymer ?
#
loop_
_entity_poly.entity_id
_entity_poly.type
_entity_poly.pdbx_seq_one_letter_code
_entity_poly.pdbx_strand_id
1 'polypeptide(L)'
;MRDLAQVLGIEAASLYSHIKSKEEILQKICFRMAKEFFEAWKSVETEKGSFAAKMKKAAIAHVKVITKDTDASAVFFHEWRHLSEPHLSDFLAMREDYEGRFKTILRNGMANGEFEQVDEKFMMLTILSSLNWTHNWYKPTGSLSPEQVGEQLANLILNGLKK
;
A
#
# COMPACT_ATOMS: atom_id res chain seq x y z
N MET A 1 20.88 5.80 -14.69
CA MET A 1 21.94 4.89 -14.15
C MET A 1 23.22 5.64 -13.82
N ARG A 2 23.79 6.48 -14.69
CA ARG A 2 24.99 7.28 -14.36
C ARG A 2 24.75 8.18 -13.15
N ASP A 3 23.64 8.91 -13.14
CA ASP A 3 23.26 9.81 -12.04
C ASP A 3 23.07 9.04 -10.72
N LEU A 4 22.51 7.82 -10.81
CA LEU A 4 22.35 6.94 -9.65
C LEU A 4 23.72 6.49 -9.09
N ALA A 5 24.65 6.10 -9.96
CA ALA A 5 26.00 5.74 -9.56
C ALA A 5 26.71 6.92 -8.88
N GLN A 6 26.54 8.14 -9.43
CA GLN A 6 27.10 9.35 -8.86
C GLN A 6 26.55 9.64 -7.46
N VAL A 7 25.23 9.53 -7.25
CA VAL A 7 24.59 9.71 -5.94
C VAL A 7 25.08 8.67 -4.92
N LEU A 8 25.29 7.42 -5.38
CA LEU A 8 25.79 6.33 -4.52
C LEU A 8 27.30 6.38 -4.29
N GLY A 9 28.03 7.28 -4.94
CA GLY A 9 29.50 7.38 -4.83
C GLY A 9 30.26 6.17 -5.37
N ILE A 10 29.67 5.44 -6.35
CA ILE A 10 30.27 4.26 -6.98
C ILE A 10 30.46 4.48 -8.48
N GLU A 11 31.38 3.72 -9.09
CA GLU A 11 31.51 3.73 -10.54
C GLU A 11 30.29 3.12 -11.24
N ALA A 12 29.88 3.71 -12.38
CA ALA A 12 28.77 3.19 -13.16
C ALA A 12 28.95 1.70 -13.55
N ALA A 13 30.19 1.30 -13.86
CA ALA A 13 30.52 -0.10 -14.16
C ALA A 13 30.23 -1.04 -12.98
N SER A 14 30.52 -0.60 -11.76
CA SER A 14 30.21 -1.35 -10.54
C SER A 14 28.70 -1.49 -10.34
N LEU A 15 27.92 -0.44 -10.61
CA LEU A 15 26.45 -0.51 -10.52
C LEU A 15 25.89 -1.53 -11.54
N TYR A 16 26.38 -1.51 -12.78
CA TYR A 16 25.95 -2.44 -13.83
C TYR A 16 26.36 -3.90 -13.60
N SER A 17 27.36 -4.16 -12.76
CA SER A 17 27.71 -5.55 -12.38
C SER A 17 26.64 -6.19 -11.48
N HIS A 18 25.85 -5.38 -10.76
CA HIS A 18 24.81 -5.83 -9.84
C HIS A 18 23.37 -5.63 -10.34
N ILE A 19 23.17 -4.67 -11.25
CA ILE A 19 21.84 -4.27 -11.73
C ILE A 19 21.89 -4.09 -13.25
N LYS A 20 21.15 -4.93 -13.97
CA LYS A 20 21.20 -4.95 -15.45
C LYS A 20 20.50 -3.75 -16.08
N SER A 21 19.45 -3.23 -15.45
CA SER A 21 18.64 -2.13 -15.99
C SER A 21 17.93 -1.33 -14.92
N LYS A 22 17.45 -0.12 -15.26
CA LYS A 22 16.56 0.68 -14.42
C LYS A 22 15.24 -0.05 -14.15
N GLU A 23 14.76 -0.80 -15.14
CA GLU A 23 13.54 -1.60 -15.03
C GLU A 23 13.68 -2.72 -14.00
N GLU A 24 14.84 -3.38 -13.92
CA GLU A 24 15.08 -4.40 -12.88
C GLU A 24 14.99 -3.82 -11.48
N ILE A 25 15.45 -2.56 -11.27
CA ILE A 25 15.30 -1.87 -9.99
C ILE A 25 13.83 -1.63 -9.70
N LEU A 26 13.08 -1.10 -10.67
CA LEU A 26 11.66 -0.84 -10.54
C LEU A 26 10.89 -2.12 -10.22
N GLN A 27 11.16 -3.19 -10.94
CA GLN A 27 10.58 -4.51 -10.69
C GLN A 27 10.84 -4.97 -9.25
N LYS A 28 12.10 -4.92 -8.79
CA LYS A 28 12.46 -5.30 -7.42
C LYS A 28 11.72 -4.48 -6.37
N ILE A 29 11.60 -3.17 -6.56
CA ILE A 29 10.87 -2.29 -5.64
C ILE A 29 9.37 -2.64 -5.63
N CYS A 30 8.74 -2.72 -6.81
CA CYS A 30 7.31 -2.99 -6.92
C CYS A 30 6.92 -4.34 -6.30
N PHE A 31 7.64 -5.41 -6.62
CA PHE A 31 7.31 -6.74 -6.08
C PHE A 31 7.69 -6.90 -4.60
N ARG A 32 8.76 -6.28 -4.13
CA ARG A 32 9.08 -6.22 -2.70
C ARG A 32 7.96 -5.54 -1.92
N MET A 33 7.54 -4.35 -2.37
CA MET A 33 6.48 -3.58 -1.71
C MET A 33 5.14 -4.34 -1.72
N ALA A 34 4.74 -4.91 -2.87
CA ALA A 34 3.56 -5.73 -2.95
C ALA A 34 3.60 -6.87 -1.93
N LYS A 35 4.71 -7.60 -1.84
CA LYS A 35 4.90 -8.66 -0.86
C LYS A 35 4.79 -8.15 0.58
N GLU A 36 5.35 -6.99 0.91
CA GLU A 36 5.25 -6.40 2.25
C GLU A 36 3.79 -6.07 2.61
N PHE A 37 2.98 -5.57 1.65
CA PHE A 37 1.55 -5.36 1.86
C PHE A 37 0.81 -6.67 2.16
N PHE A 38 1.08 -7.74 1.40
CA PHE A 38 0.47 -9.06 1.67
C PHE A 38 0.89 -9.65 3.01
N GLU A 39 2.15 -9.52 3.40
CA GLU A 39 2.62 -9.97 4.71
C GLU A 39 1.94 -9.21 5.85
N ALA A 40 1.82 -7.89 5.74
CA ALA A 40 1.13 -7.08 6.73
C ALA A 40 -0.36 -7.46 6.84
N TRP A 41 -1.00 -7.86 5.73
CA TRP A 41 -2.38 -8.30 5.69
C TRP A 41 -2.66 -9.55 6.51
N LYS A 42 -1.69 -10.43 6.72
CA LYS A 42 -1.86 -11.63 7.55
C LYS A 42 -2.38 -11.29 8.96
N SER A 43 -2.00 -10.14 9.48
CA SER A 43 -2.52 -9.66 10.76
C SER A 43 -4.03 -9.36 10.72
N VAL A 44 -4.55 -8.94 9.56
CA VAL A 44 -5.98 -8.65 9.35
C VAL A 44 -6.79 -9.94 9.28
N GLU A 45 -6.26 -10.97 8.63
CA GLU A 45 -6.91 -12.28 8.50
C GLU A 45 -7.14 -12.95 9.86
N THR A 46 -6.25 -12.70 10.81
CA THR A 46 -6.37 -13.24 12.18
C THR A 46 -7.32 -12.44 13.07
N GLU A 47 -7.80 -11.28 12.61
CA GLU A 47 -8.75 -10.46 13.37
C GLU A 47 -10.14 -11.12 13.42
N LYS A 48 -10.60 -11.43 14.63
CA LYS A 48 -11.89 -12.09 14.89
C LYS A 48 -13.01 -11.11 15.25
N GLY A 49 -12.70 -9.82 15.33
CA GLY A 49 -13.66 -8.77 15.68
C GLY A 49 -14.61 -8.41 14.54
N SER A 50 -15.32 -7.30 14.72
CA SER A 50 -16.24 -6.73 13.75
C SER A 50 -15.54 -6.38 12.42
N PHE A 51 -16.32 -6.15 11.36
CA PHE A 51 -15.76 -5.68 10.07
C PHE A 51 -15.15 -4.29 10.22
N ALA A 52 -15.65 -3.46 11.12
CA ALA A 52 -15.04 -2.18 11.50
C ALA A 52 -13.64 -2.40 12.13
N ALA A 53 -13.48 -3.38 13.02
CA ALA A 53 -12.19 -3.73 13.60
C ALA A 53 -11.20 -4.25 12.54
N LYS A 54 -11.67 -5.09 11.62
CA LYS A 54 -10.87 -5.57 10.48
C LYS A 54 -10.43 -4.42 9.57
N MET A 55 -11.32 -3.49 9.24
CA MET A 55 -10.99 -2.32 8.43
C MET A 55 -9.96 -1.42 9.11
N LYS A 56 -10.14 -1.16 10.41
CA LYS A 56 -9.17 -0.41 11.21
C LYS A 56 -7.78 -1.07 11.16
N LYS A 57 -7.74 -2.37 11.38
CA LYS A 57 -6.48 -3.14 11.36
C LYS A 57 -5.84 -3.14 9.97
N ALA A 58 -6.65 -3.25 8.90
CA ALA A 58 -6.18 -3.16 7.52
C ALA A 58 -5.55 -1.79 7.22
N ALA A 59 -6.20 -0.70 7.63
CA ALA A 59 -5.67 0.65 7.44
C ALA A 59 -4.34 0.86 8.20
N ILE A 60 -4.25 0.42 9.45
CA ILE A 60 -3.02 0.51 10.24
C ILE A 60 -1.89 -0.31 9.59
N ALA A 61 -2.17 -1.56 9.19
CA ALA A 61 -1.19 -2.42 8.55
C ALA A 61 -0.68 -1.82 7.24
N HIS A 62 -1.58 -1.26 6.43
CA HIS A 62 -1.26 -0.59 5.17
C HIS A 62 -0.35 0.63 5.37
N VAL A 63 -0.71 1.52 6.29
CA VAL A 63 0.07 2.73 6.61
C VAL A 63 1.45 2.36 7.15
N LYS A 64 1.56 1.34 7.98
CA LYS A 64 2.87 0.86 8.49
C LYS A 64 3.81 0.43 7.38
N VAL A 65 3.32 -0.21 6.32
CA VAL A 65 4.14 -0.57 5.15
C VAL A 65 4.62 0.69 4.43
N ILE A 66 3.72 1.63 4.17
CA ILE A 66 4.05 2.88 3.46
C ILE A 66 5.11 3.69 4.21
N THR A 67 4.91 3.86 5.51
CA THR A 67 5.74 4.75 6.33
C THR A 67 7.10 4.16 6.69
N LYS A 68 7.28 2.86 6.51
CA LYS A 68 8.57 2.15 6.67
C LYS A 68 9.60 2.61 5.65
N ASP A 69 9.15 2.90 4.41
CA ASP A 69 10.00 3.34 3.29
C ASP A 69 9.14 4.22 2.35
N THR A 70 9.05 5.52 2.65
CA THR A 70 8.21 6.46 1.89
C THR A 70 8.70 6.64 0.47
N ASP A 71 10.01 6.56 0.22
CA ASP A 71 10.60 6.70 -1.12
C ASP A 71 10.25 5.49 -2.00
N ALA A 72 10.41 4.28 -1.46
CA ALA A 72 9.97 3.08 -2.18
C ALA A 72 8.46 3.06 -2.41
N SER A 73 7.67 3.57 -1.45
CA SER A 73 6.23 3.71 -1.59
C SER A 73 5.87 4.70 -2.70
N ALA A 74 6.57 5.83 -2.82
CA ALA A 74 6.38 6.77 -3.93
C ALA A 74 6.64 6.09 -5.28
N VAL A 75 7.76 5.38 -5.42
CA VAL A 75 8.06 4.61 -6.63
C VAL A 75 6.98 3.57 -6.91
N PHE A 76 6.56 2.80 -5.89
CA PHE A 76 5.53 1.78 -5.99
C PHE A 76 4.19 2.34 -6.49
N PHE A 77 3.74 3.49 -6.01
CA PHE A 77 2.46 4.06 -6.39
C PHE A 77 2.48 4.83 -7.72
N HIS A 78 3.61 5.41 -8.11
CA HIS A 78 3.68 6.27 -9.28
C HIS A 78 4.29 5.60 -10.52
N GLU A 79 5.30 4.72 -10.34
CA GLU A 79 6.15 4.25 -11.45
C GLU A 79 5.78 2.85 -11.97
N TRP A 80 4.88 2.11 -11.33
CA TRP A 80 4.53 0.73 -11.73
C TRP A 80 4.09 0.59 -13.20
N ARG A 81 3.56 1.67 -13.80
CA ARG A 81 3.14 1.70 -15.21
C ARG A 81 4.29 1.54 -16.20
N HIS A 82 5.50 1.69 -15.73
CA HIS A 82 6.73 1.52 -16.50
C HIS A 82 7.30 0.10 -16.41
N LEU A 83 6.61 -0.82 -15.75
CA LEU A 83 6.93 -2.24 -15.82
C LEU A 83 6.58 -2.77 -17.20
N SER A 84 7.47 -3.60 -17.80
CA SER A 84 7.19 -4.32 -19.04
C SER A 84 6.53 -5.67 -18.75
N GLU A 85 5.93 -6.26 -19.79
CA GLU A 85 5.41 -7.63 -19.69
C GLU A 85 6.55 -8.66 -19.53
N PRO A 86 6.33 -9.75 -18.78
CA PRO A 86 5.09 -10.15 -18.12
C PRO A 86 4.87 -9.47 -16.73
N HIS A 87 5.84 -8.72 -16.22
CA HIS A 87 5.81 -8.17 -14.86
C HIS A 87 4.70 -7.16 -14.63
N LEU A 88 4.29 -6.44 -15.67
CA LEU A 88 3.14 -5.53 -15.56
C LEU A 88 1.86 -6.29 -15.27
N SER A 89 1.59 -7.36 -16.01
CA SER A 89 0.41 -8.21 -15.82
C SER A 89 0.43 -8.87 -14.44
N ASP A 90 1.58 -9.40 -13.99
CA ASP A 90 1.74 -10.00 -12.67
C ASP A 90 1.46 -8.98 -11.55
N PHE A 91 1.99 -7.77 -11.69
CA PHE A 91 1.79 -6.69 -10.72
C PHE A 91 0.32 -6.26 -10.65
N LEU A 92 -0.35 -6.12 -11.79
CA LEU A 92 -1.78 -5.78 -11.85
C LEU A 92 -2.65 -6.84 -11.19
N ALA A 93 -2.34 -8.12 -11.40
CA ALA A 93 -3.05 -9.22 -10.73
C ALA A 93 -2.88 -9.17 -9.20
N MET A 94 -1.67 -8.91 -8.70
CA MET A 94 -1.42 -8.72 -7.27
C MET A 94 -2.18 -7.52 -6.71
N ARG A 95 -2.21 -6.43 -7.44
CA ARG A 95 -2.95 -5.23 -7.05
C ARG A 95 -4.45 -5.49 -6.96
N GLU A 96 -5.03 -6.18 -7.95
CA GLU A 96 -6.44 -6.54 -7.95
C GLU A 96 -6.80 -7.45 -6.77
N ASP A 97 -5.97 -8.46 -6.46
CA ASP A 97 -6.16 -9.29 -5.26
C ASP A 97 -6.14 -8.46 -3.99
N TYR A 98 -5.17 -7.57 -3.84
CA TYR A 98 -5.07 -6.71 -2.65
C TYR A 98 -6.28 -5.78 -2.51
N GLU A 99 -6.72 -5.12 -3.58
CA GLU A 99 -7.94 -4.31 -3.62
C GLU A 99 -9.19 -5.14 -3.28
N GLY A 100 -9.25 -6.38 -3.78
CA GLY A 100 -10.32 -7.34 -3.51
C GLY A 100 -10.49 -7.66 -2.03
N ARG A 101 -9.40 -7.65 -1.26
CA ARG A 101 -9.43 -7.88 0.19
C ARG A 101 -10.15 -6.76 0.93
N PHE A 102 -9.92 -5.49 0.58
CA PHE A 102 -10.69 -4.36 1.12
C PHE A 102 -12.17 -4.43 0.73
N LYS A 103 -12.46 -4.75 -0.53
CA LYS A 103 -13.85 -4.95 -1.00
C LYS A 103 -14.56 -6.03 -0.21
N THR A 104 -13.87 -7.12 0.12
CA THR A 104 -14.45 -8.21 0.92
C THR A 104 -14.84 -7.75 2.32
N ILE A 105 -14.02 -6.93 2.99
CA ILE A 105 -14.38 -6.35 4.30
C ILE A 105 -15.60 -5.43 4.15
N LEU A 106 -15.63 -4.57 3.13
CA LEU A 106 -16.75 -3.66 2.87
C LEU A 106 -18.05 -4.42 2.61
N ARG A 107 -18.02 -5.36 1.67
CA ARG A 107 -19.18 -6.19 1.29
C ARG A 107 -19.77 -6.92 2.49
N ASN A 108 -18.93 -7.57 3.26
CA ASN A 108 -19.38 -8.33 4.42
C ASN A 108 -19.88 -7.42 5.55
N GLY A 109 -19.25 -6.24 5.75
CA GLY A 109 -19.72 -5.25 6.71
C GLY A 109 -21.08 -4.66 6.34
N MET A 110 -21.33 -4.39 5.04
CA MET A 110 -22.65 -3.98 4.52
C MET A 110 -23.68 -5.10 4.69
N ALA A 111 -23.34 -6.33 4.33
CA ALA A 111 -24.23 -7.48 4.46
C ALA A 111 -24.61 -7.76 5.92
N ASN A 112 -23.70 -7.52 6.86
CA ASN A 112 -23.91 -7.71 8.29
C ASN A 112 -24.57 -6.49 8.98
N GLY A 113 -24.82 -5.42 8.25
CA GLY A 113 -25.45 -4.20 8.77
C GLY A 113 -24.53 -3.31 9.63
N GLU A 114 -23.23 -3.57 9.64
CA GLU A 114 -22.23 -2.70 10.32
C GLU A 114 -21.92 -1.43 9.51
N PHE A 115 -22.04 -1.52 8.18
CA PHE A 115 -21.76 -0.40 7.27
C PHE A 115 -23.02 0.00 6.50
N GLU A 116 -23.09 1.28 6.13
CA GLU A 116 -24.08 1.79 5.19
C GLU A 116 -23.91 1.12 3.82
N GLN A 117 -25.02 1.03 3.06
CA GLN A 117 -24.98 0.56 1.69
C GLN A 117 -24.33 1.62 0.79
N VAL A 118 -23.13 1.33 0.30
CA VAL A 118 -22.36 2.24 -0.55
C VAL A 118 -21.87 1.49 -1.79
N ASP A 119 -21.48 2.21 -2.83
CA ASP A 119 -20.77 1.60 -3.96
C ASP A 119 -19.42 1.06 -3.47
N GLU A 120 -19.26 -0.26 -3.53
CA GLU A 120 -18.09 -0.98 -3.03
C GLU A 120 -16.79 -0.52 -3.69
N LYS A 121 -16.83 -0.32 -5.03
CA LYS A 121 -15.64 0.10 -5.80
C LYS A 121 -15.26 1.54 -5.46
N PHE A 122 -16.24 2.43 -5.42
CA PHE A 122 -16.01 3.83 -5.08
C PHE A 122 -15.42 3.95 -3.66
N MET A 123 -16.00 3.26 -2.69
CA MET A 123 -15.53 3.31 -1.31
C MET A 123 -14.13 2.69 -1.16
N MET A 124 -13.87 1.54 -1.79
CA MET A 124 -12.53 0.93 -1.79
C MET A 124 -11.47 1.87 -2.37
N LEU A 125 -11.77 2.53 -3.50
CA LEU A 125 -10.86 3.51 -4.11
C LEU A 125 -10.63 4.71 -3.19
N THR A 126 -11.68 5.21 -2.52
CA THR A 126 -11.60 6.32 -1.56
C THR A 126 -10.71 5.95 -0.38
N ILE A 127 -10.90 4.76 0.20
CA ILE A 127 -10.09 4.25 1.31
C ILE A 127 -8.62 4.17 0.89
N LEU A 128 -8.34 3.44 -0.20
CA LEU A 128 -6.95 3.24 -0.64
C LEU A 128 -6.27 4.54 -1.06
N SER A 129 -6.99 5.46 -1.72
CA SER A 129 -6.43 6.77 -2.06
C SER A 129 -6.03 7.55 -0.81
N SER A 130 -6.87 7.54 0.24
CA SER A 130 -6.56 8.21 1.50
C SER A 130 -5.34 7.60 2.20
N LEU A 131 -5.25 6.27 2.22
CA LEU A 131 -4.13 5.56 2.83
C LEU A 131 -2.84 5.73 2.02
N ASN A 132 -2.92 5.56 0.69
CA ASN A 132 -1.77 5.67 -0.21
C ASN A 132 -1.13 7.05 -0.15
N TRP A 133 -1.93 8.13 -0.03
CA TRP A 133 -1.43 9.50 0.01
C TRP A 133 -0.48 9.77 1.18
N THR A 134 -0.45 8.90 2.19
CA THR A 134 0.40 9.01 3.37
C THR A 134 1.89 9.15 3.02
N HIS A 135 2.38 8.51 1.95
CA HIS A 135 3.78 8.61 1.54
C HIS A 135 4.21 10.03 1.19
N ASN A 136 3.28 10.92 0.79
CA ASN A 136 3.60 12.29 0.39
C ASN A 136 3.83 13.24 1.57
N TRP A 137 3.22 13.00 2.71
CA TRP A 137 3.25 13.94 3.83
C TRP A 137 3.79 13.37 5.14
N TYR A 138 3.86 12.05 5.28
CA TYR A 138 4.38 11.43 6.50
C TYR A 138 5.88 11.76 6.66
N LYS A 139 6.24 12.14 7.89
CA LYS A 139 7.63 12.40 8.28
C LYS A 139 7.97 11.55 9.50
N PRO A 140 9.03 10.71 9.47
CA PRO A 140 9.44 9.90 10.63
C PRO A 140 9.74 10.73 11.89
N THR A 141 10.11 12.00 11.72
CA THR A 141 10.38 12.96 12.81
C THR A 141 9.13 13.72 13.26
N GLY A 142 7.96 13.42 12.67
CA GLY A 142 6.69 14.06 13.02
C GLY A 142 6.16 13.59 14.38
N SER A 143 5.09 14.24 14.84
CA SER A 143 4.46 13.94 16.14
C SER A 143 3.63 12.65 16.16
N LEU A 144 3.24 12.12 15.01
CA LEU A 144 2.40 10.93 14.92
C LEU A 144 3.22 9.70 14.51
N SER A 145 3.07 8.62 15.25
CA SER A 145 3.60 7.32 14.83
C SER A 145 2.82 6.75 13.63
N PRO A 146 3.40 5.81 12.88
CA PRO A 146 2.69 5.11 11.78
C PRO A 146 1.34 4.53 12.23
N GLU A 147 1.30 3.97 13.41
CA GLU A 147 0.09 3.40 14.00
C GLU A 147 -0.97 4.46 14.26
N GLN A 148 -0.58 5.58 14.88
CA GLN A 148 -1.50 6.69 15.14
C GLN A 148 -2.05 7.30 13.85
N VAL A 149 -1.23 7.42 12.79
CA VAL A 149 -1.68 7.86 11.47
C VAL A 149 -2.71 6.89 10.90
N GLY A 150 -2.41 5.58 10.92
CA GLY A 150 -3.32 4.54 10.46
C GLY A 150 -4.64 4.53 11.24
N GLU A 151 -4.59 4.71 12.57
CA GLU A 151 -5.78 4.80 13.41
C GLU A 151 -6.65 6.02 13.10
N GLN A 152 -6.04 7.19 12.94
CA GLN A 152 -6.79 8.40 12.63
C GLN A 152 -7.47 8.31 11.25
N LEU A 153 -6.77 7.82 10.24
CA LEU A 153 -7.36 7.59 8.90
C LEU A 153 -8.47 6.55 8.97
N ALA A 154 -8.26 5.44 9.68
CA ALA A 154 -9.32 4.43 9.87
C ALA A 154 -10.56 5.00 10.56
N ASN A 155 -10.37 5.82 11.59
CA ASN A 155 -11.49 6.44 12.30
C ASN A 155 -12.29 7.41 11.40
N LEU A 156 -11.61 8.19 10.54
CA LEU A 156 -12.27 9.06 9.56
C LEU A 156 -13.08 8.23 8.55
N ILE A 157 -12.49 7.18 8.01
CA ILE A 157 -13.15 6.27 7.07
C ILE A 157 -14.38 5.60 7.72
N LEU A 158 -14.20 5.05 8.91
CA LEU A 158 -15.27 4.33 9.62
C LEU A 158 -16.41 5.26 10.06
N ASN A 159 -16.12 6.50 10.44
CA ASN A 159 -17.17 7.47 10.79
C ASN A 159 -18.00 7.89 9.56
N GLY A 160 -17.41 7.83 8.36
CA GLY A 160 -18.14 8.02 7.10
C GLY A 160 -18.94 6.79 6.64
N LEU A 161 -18.70 5.61 7.23
CA LEU A 161 -19.36 4.34 6.88
C LEU A 161 -20.40 3.89 7.90
N LYS A 162 -20.42 4.47 9.10
CA LYS A 162 -21.37 4.09 10.16
C LYS A 162 -22.77 4.61 9.85
N LYS A 163 -23.76 3.77 10.18
CA LYS A 163 -25.15 4.19 10.36
C LYS A 163 -25.32 5.10 11.57
#